data_98ffebaa3fa55177fbf5adb1d2fa3f3f
#
_entry.id   98ffebaa3fa55177fbf5adb1d2fa3f3f
#
_cell.length_a   1.000
_cell.length_b   1.000
_cell.length_c   1.000
_cell.angle_alpha   90.00
_cell.angle_beta   90.00
_cell.angle_gamma   90.00
#
_symmetry.space_group_name_H-M   'P 1'
#
loop_
_entity.id
_entity.type
_entity.pdbx_description
1 polymer ?
#
loop_
_entity_poly.entity_id
_entity_poly.type
_entity_poly.pdbx_seq_one_letter_code
_entity_poly.pdbx_strand_id
1 'polypeptide(L)'
;MKRCLPALLCLPWLALAQAEESAREIVADESTPAQEKVTDLGRFEFAQKATLQGGYGPEDGTLGNDRKGFYGLRYEPTLAWYSEEGAWSRWQGFGRAWLNYNSGQASTPLQENEAQQLEYFSAELREFYLRRNLLGDDPRFALSVGRQRFGDYFGLWWDDSIEALRLDYDDSFARGFVAIAEQFHSYNSDINGLDADQQDIAYLMGEYALRWQAQQWAGLRLMIERDHSGRDETDDPLDFRGQRLGLFASGEQLGWGLLDDYRLELAMLDGDNRYNDGRDQDVRGWALLSELGKRFDDSPWRPRLYLHGGLTDEPDEDGDGFRLNAIQSDRVADPDTYSTGLVSAFVGVDLRNLAFYGIGLDSQPRPRQQLDLRLTDLLLLDEDGELPLRASADGERSGSHLGQTLDLNYFWEMFPLAYESRQVQVNALLSLSYFRAGSAVRGLDNDYQASFGLVLRY
;
A
#
# COMPACT_ATOMS: atom_id res chain seq x y z
N MET A 1 -45.76 14.49 28.81
CA MET A 1 -45.07 15.82 28.93
C MET A 1 -43.59 15.59 29.19
N LYS A 2 -42.73 16.32 28.44
CA LYS A 2 -41.25 16.45 28.53
C LYS A 2 -40.47 15.19 28.09
N ARG A 3 -40.07 15.03 26.87
CA ARG A 3 -38.91 15.50 26.10
C ARG A 3 -37.61 15.55 26.90
N CYS A 4 -36.68 14.63 26.62
CA CYS A 4 -35.24 14.85 26.59
C CYS A 4 -34.64 13.95 25.52
N LEU A 5 -34.43 14.46 24.32
CA LEU A 5 -33.23 14.26 23.53
C LEU A 5 -32.22 15.27 24.09
N PRO A 6 -30.95 15.24 23.95
CA PRO A 6 -30.06 14.52 23.00
C PRO A 6 -28.73 14.07 23.64
N ALA A 7 -28.11 13.11 23.09
CA ALA A 7 -26.63 12.97 23.12
C ALA A 7 -26.20 11.89 22.10
N LEU A 8 -26.37 12.21 20.85
CA LEU A 8 -25.87 11.38 19.74
C LEU A 8 -25.12 12.33 18.80
N LEU A 9 -23.90 12.68 19.21
CA LEU A 9 -22.93 13.39 18.35
C LEU A 9 -21.57 13.35 19.08
N CYS A 10 -20.92 12.21 19.07
CA CYS A 10 -19.47 12.10 19.20
C CYS A 10 -19.09 10.64 18.93
N LEU A 11 -18.38 10.44 17.85
CA LEU A 11 -17.74 9.23 17.32
C LEU A 11 -18.45 8.65 16.10
N PRO A 12 -17.76 8.33 15.04
CA PRO A 12 -16.48 7.64 14.97
C PRO A 12 -15.53 8.26 13.91
N TRP A 13 -14.46 8.83 14.31
CA TRP A 13 -13.48 9.42 13.40
C TRP A 13 -12.26 8.51 13.13
N LEU A 14 -12.17 7.34 13.73
CA LEU A 14 -10.98 6.47 13.63
C LEU A 14 -11.10 5.26 12.69
N ALA A 15 -12.29 4.94 12.19
CA ALA A 15 -12.46 3.84 11.23
C ALA A 15 -12.51 4.28 9.76
N LEU A 16 -12.45 5.58 9.50
CA LEU A 16 -12.52 6.15 8.15
C LEU A 16 -11.14 6.32 7.47
N ALA A 17 -10.05 6.17 8.21
CA ALA A 17 -8.73 6.52 7.72
C ALA A 17 -8.16 5.55 6.66
N GLN A 18 -8.60 4.31 6.60
CA GLN A 18 -7.99 3.31 5.70
C GLN A 18 -8.68 3.12 4.34
N ALA A 19 -9.94 3.49 4.20
CA ALA A 19 -10.67 3.34 2.93
C ALA A 19 -10.62 4.57 2.03
N GLU A 20 -10.06 5.68 2.50
CA GLU A 20 -10.03 6.96 1.80
C GLU A 20 -8.63 7.39 1.32
N GLU A 21 -7.64 6.53 1.48
CA GLU A 21 -6.23 6.89 1.21
C GLU A 21 -5.95 7.30 -0.25
N SER A 22 -6.71 6.81 -1.21
CA SER A 22 -6.41 7.09 -2.62
C SER A 22 -6.88 8.46 -3.15
N ALA A 23 -7.83 9.11 -2.51
CA ALA A 23 -8.37 10.39 -3.00
C ALA A 23 -8.20 11.56 -2.03
N ARG A 24 -7.88 11.33 -0.75
CA ARG A 24 -7.82 12.36 0.28
C ARG A 24 -6.45 12.59 0.90
N GLU A 25 -5.44 11.84 0.58
CA GLU A 25 -4.05 12.12 1.01
C GLU A 25 -3.44 13.41 0.43
N ILE A 26 -4.25 14.21 -0.27
CA ILE A 26 -3.85 15.51 -0.78
C ILE A 26 -3.83 16.58 0.32
N VAL A 27 -4.47 16.31 1.42
CA VAL A 27 -4.29 17.10 2.63
C VAL A 27 -3.20 16.41 3.41
N ALA A 28 -2.12 17.12 3.74
CA ALA A 28 -1.14 16.68 4.73
C ALA A 28 -1.91 15.93 5.82
N ASP A 29 -1.54 14.67 6.06
CA ASP A 29 -2.21 13.79 7.02
C ASP A 29 -2.84 14.63 8.15
N GLU A 30 -4.18 14.71 8.22
CA GLU A 30 -4.89 15.61 9.14
C GLU A 30 -4.45 15.43 10.60
N SER A 31 -3.76 14.33 10.88
CA SER A 31 -3.16 14.00 12.17
C SER A 31 -1.78 14.66 12.39
N THR A 32 -1.14 15.21 11.36
CA THR A 32 0.18 15.83 11.50
C THR A 32 0.01 17.32 11.81
N PRO A 33 0.55 17.83 12.93
CA PRO A 33 0.50 19.26 13.21
C PRO A 33 1.30 20.01 12.16
N ALA A 34 0.64 20.88 11.41
CA ALA A 34 1.29 21.71 10.42
C ALA A 34 1.54 23.10 10.96
N GLN A 35 2.69 23.67 10.66
CA GLN A 35 2.97 25.08 10.89
C GLN A 35 2.38 25.90 9.73
N GLU A 36 1.34 26.64 10.01
CA GLU A 36 0.67 27.47 9.01
C GLU A 36 1.34 28.85 8.90
N LYS A 37 1.56 29.32 7.69
CA LYS A 37 2.03 30.66 7.38
C LYS A 37 1.23 31.28 6.25
N VAL A 38 0.51 32.34 6.52
CA VAL A 38 -0.22 33.12 5.52
C VAL A 38 0.67 34.22 4.96
N THR A 39 0.67 34.38 3.66
CA THR A 39 1.43 35.41 2.92
C THR A 39 0.57 36.00 1.79
N ASP A 40 1.04 37.05 1.12
CA ASP A 40 0.39 37.59 -0.09
C ASP A 40 0.32 36.57 -1.26
N LEU A 41 1.10 35.50 -1.21
CA LEU A 41 1.11 34.41 -2.20
C LEU A 41 0.17 33.25 -1.81
N GLY A 42 -0.51 33.35 -0.67
CA GLY A 42 -1.40 32.32 -0.15
C GLY A 42 -0.92 31.72 1.18
N ARG A 43 -1.54 30.59 1.54
CA ARG A 43 -1.27 29.86 2.77
C ARG A 43 -0.26 28.76 2.51
N PHE A 44 0.73 28.65 3.37
CA PHE A 44 1.71 27.57 3.40
C PHE A 44 1.53 26.75 4.68
N GLU A 45 1.54 25.44 4.54
CA GLU A 45 1.53 24.50 5.65
C GLU A 45 2.81 23.67 5.56
N PHE A 46 3.52 23.56 6.66
CA PHE A 46 4.73 22.75 6.76
C PHE A 46 4.55 21.75 7.90
N ALA A 47 4.67 20.48 7.57
CA ALA A 47 4.59 19.37 8.51
C ALA A 47 5.87 18.56 8.48
N GLN A 48 6.20 17.92 9.58
CA GLN A 48 7.40 17.12 9.73
C GLN A 48 7.06 15.82 10.44
N LYS A 49 7.58 14.74 9.89
CA LYS A 49 7.49 13.42 10.49
C LYS A 49 8.88 12.82 10.61
N ALA A 50 9.20 12.22 11.74
CA ALA A 50 10.40 11.44 11.92
C ALA A 50 10.04 10.03 12.39
N THR A 51 10.54 9.03 11.70
CA THR A 51 10.33 7.62 12.00
C THR A 51 11.67 7.01 12.40
N LEU A 52 11.74 6.41 13.59
CA LEU A 52 12.84 5.58 14.03
C LEU A 52 12.36 4.14 14.05
N GLN A 53 13.05 3.26 13.36
CA GLN A 53 12.71 1.84 13.30
C GLN A 53 13.93 1.00 13.61
N GLY A 54 13.73 -0.11 14.29
CA GLY A 54 14.76 -1.13 14.50
C GLY A 54 14.12 -2.50 14.58
N GLY A 55 14.87 -3.52 14.23
CA GLY A 55 14.36 -4.87 14.23
C GLY A 55 15.46 -5.92 14.21
N TYR A 56 15.02 -7.15 14.24
CA TYR A 56 15.87 -8.33 14.24
C TYR A 56 15.18 -9.46 13.47
N GLY A 57 15.95 -10.21 12.70
CA GLY A 57 15.56 -11.44 12.01
C GLY A 57 16.71 -12.45 12.04
N PRO A 58 16.54 -13.63 11.43
CA PRO A 58 17.61 -14.63 11.37
C PRO A 58 18.78 -14.17 10.50
N GLU A 59 19.93 -14.80 10.70
CA GLU A 59 21.16 -14.49 9.95
C GLU A 59 21.11 -15.05 8.51
N ASP A 60 20.50 -16.22 8.36
CA ASP A 60 20.42 -16.95 7.10
C ASP A 60 18.92 -17.16 6.73
N GLY A 61 18.14 -16.08 6.70
CA GLY A 61 16.71 -16.16 6.40
C GLY A 61 16.46 -16.55 4.95
N THR A 62 15.67 -17.60 4.75
CA THR A 62 15.35 -18.13 3.41
C THR A 62 14.40 -17.25 2.62
N LEU A 63 13.80 -16.24 3.25
CA LEU A 63 12.90 -15.26 2.63
C LEU A 63 13.59 -13.94 2.26
N GLY A 64 14.91 -13.97 2.04
CA GLY A 64 15.70 -12.80 1.63
C GLY A 64 16.02 -11.84 2.76
N ASN A 65 15.83 -12.27 4.00
CA ASN A 65 16.04 -11.43 5.18
C ASN A 65 17.32 -11.80 5.95
N ASP A 66 18.47 -11.73 5.31
CA ASP A 66 19.76 -11.84 5.99
C ASP A 66 19.97 -10.70 6.99
N ARG A 67 19.21 -10.71 8.10
CA ARG A 67 19.17 -9.58 9.02
C ARG A 67 19.42 -10.01 10.45
N LYS A 68 20.65 -9.89 10.88
CA LYS A 68 20.99 -10.02 12.31
C LYS A 68 20.36 -8.93 13.17
N GLY A 69 20.27 -7.77 12.65
CA GLY A 69 19.68 -6.60 13.29
C GLY A 69 19.74 -5.41 12.36
N PHE A 70 18.71 -4.62 12.32
CA PHE A 70 18.65 -3.42 11.50
C PHE A 70 18.12 -2.25 12.30
N TYR A 71 18.48 -1.05 11.88
CA TYR A 71 17.88 0.20 12.34
C TYR A 71 17.82 1.19 11.19
N GLY A 72 16.84 2.06 11.25
CA GLY A 72 16.65 3.14 10.29
C GLY A 72 16.06 4.37 10.95
N LEU A 73 16.38 5.51 10.40
CA LEU A 73 15.76 6.79 10.70
C LEU A 73 15.29 7.40 9.38
N ARG A 74 14.02 7.74 9.30
CA ARG A 74 13.44 8.51 8.19
C ARG A 74 12.97 9.85 8.71
N TYR A 75 13.36 10.92 8.04
CA TYR A 75 12.80 12.24 8.23
C TYR A 75 12.03 12.63 7.00
N GLU A 76 10.77 13.01 7.19
CA GLU A 76 9.80 13.29 6.12
C GLU A 76 9.26 14.72 6.29
N PRO A 77 9.85 15.71 5.62
CA PRO A 77 9.30 17.04 5.50
C PRO A 77 8.19 17.05 4.43
N THR A 78 7.08 17.70 4.75
CA THR A 78 5.94 17.92 3.85
C THR A 78 5.64 19.39 3.76
N LEU A 79 5.46 19.90 2.55
CA LEU A 79 5.07 21.27 2.26
C LEU A 79 3.79 21.28 1.43
N ALA A 80 2.75 21.92 1.93
CA ALA A 80 1.55 22.22 1.16
C ALA A 80 1.39 23.74 0.96
N TRP A 81 0.96 24.14 -0.21
CA TRP A 81 0.66 25.51 -0.59
C TRP A 81 -0.76 25.63 -1.13
N TYR A 82 -1.46 26.67 -0.73
CA TYR A 82 -2.83 26.98 -1.14
C TYR A 82 -2.91 28.43 -1.60
N SER A 83 -3.44 28.70 -2.79
CA SER A 83 -3.44 30.02 -3.42
C SER A 83 -4.34 31.05 -2.73
N GLU A 84 -5.31 30.63 -1.94
CA GLU A 84 -6.34 31.50 -1.33
C GLU A 84 -6.64 31.04 0.09
N GLU A 85 -7.04 31.98 0.95
CA GLU A 85 -7.60 31.67 2.25
C GLU A 85 -9.06 31.23 2.09
N GLY A 86 -9.36 29.97 2.36
CA GLY A 86 -10.70 29.42 2.28
C GLY A 86 -10.70 27.89 2.34
N ALA A 87 -11.89 27.30 2.50
CA ALA A 87 -12.03 25.85 2.57
C ALA A 87 -11.60 25.14 1.28
N TRP A 88 -11.63 25.85 0.14
CA TRP A 88 -11.35 25.27 -1.17
C TRP A 88 -10.50 26.21 -2.01
N SER A 89 -9.18 26.06 -1.92
CA SER A 89 -8.25 26.83 -2.75
C SER A 89 -8.33 26.40 -4.20
N ARG A 90 -8.29 27.35 -5.12
CA ARG A 90 -8.31 27.07 -6.56
C ARG A 90 -7.07 26.35 -7.03
N TRP A 91 -5.91 26.71 -6.48
CA TRP A 91 -4.63 26.07 -6.74
C TRP A 91 -4.03 25.53 -5.45
N GLN A 92 -3.42 24.37 -5.54
CA GLN A 92 -2.72 23.70 -4.45
C GLN A 92 -1.40 23.15 -4.97
N GLY A 93 -0.33 23.35 -4.23
CA GLY A 93 0.98 22.74 -4.48
C GLY A 93 1.33 21.81 -3.33
N PHE A 94 1.93 20.70 -3.61
CA PHE A 94 2.32 19.72 -2.60
C PHE A 94 3.73 19.19 -2.88
N GLY A 95 4.51 18.99 -1.82
CA GLY A 95 5.82 18.36 -1.88
C GLY A 95 6.09 17.53 -0.64
N ARG A 96 6.61 16.32 -0.83
CA ARG A 96 7.04 15.39 0.22
C ARG A 96 8.33 14.72 -0.18
N ALA A 97 9.29 14.70 0.74
CA ALA A 97 10.57 14.03 0.55
C ALA A 97 10.86 13.09 1.72
N TRP A 98 11.66 12.08 1.47
CA TRP A 98 12.25 11.23 2.48
C TRP A 98 13.75 11.45 2.56
N LEU A 99 14.25 11.59 3.78
CA LEU A 99 15.68 11.57 4.10
C LEU A 99 15.89 10.37 5.00
N ASN A 100 16.52 9.34 4.46
CA ASN A 100 16.71 8.07 5.13
C ASN A 100 18.16 7.95 5.63
N TYR A 101 18.31 7.39 6.81
CA TYR A 101 19.56 6.87 7.33
C TYR A 101 19.32 5.45 7.84
N ASN A 102 20.06 4.48 7.36
CA ASN A 102 19.86 3.07 7.70
C ASN A 102 21.17 2.34 8.00
N SER A 103 21.08 1.15 8.55
CA SER A 103 22.24 0.34 8.93
C SER A 103 22.95 -0.31 7.74
N GLY A 104 22.51 -0.08 6.51
CA GLY A 104 23.01 -0.77 5.31
C GLY A 104 22.56 -2.24 5.18
N GLN A 105 21.74 -2.70 6.11
CA GLN A 105 21.18 -4.06 6.13
C GLN A 105 19.65 -4.07 6.04
N ALA A 106 19.04 -2.92 5.85
CA ALA A 106 17.60 -2.77 5.78
C ALA A 106 17.09 -2.94 4.34
N SER A 107 17.33 -4.08 3.73
CA SER A 107 16.50 -4.46 2.58
C SER A 107 15.08 -4.62 3.08
N THR A 108 14.13 -3.99 2.45
CA THR A 108 12.74 -4.26 2.72
C THR A 108 12.40 -5.62 2.10
N PRO A 109 11.45 -6.39 2.65
CA PRO A 109 11.01 -7.67 2.06
C PRO A 109 10.48 -7.55 0.63
N LEU A 110 10.33 -6.34 0.12
CA LEU A 110 9.76 -6.01 -1.18
C LEU A 110 10.78 -5.55 -2.22
N GLN A 111 11.99 -5.26 -1.81
CA GLN A 111 13.05 -5.02 -2.76
C GLN A 111 13.51 -6.37 -3.28
N GLU A 112 13.26 -6.59 -4.56
CA GLU A 112 13.86 -7.71 -5.27
C GLU A 112 15.34 -7.74 -4.99
N ASN A 113 15.73 -8.87 -4.57
CA ASN A 113 17.00 -9.26 -4.20
C ASN A 113 18.11 -9.08 -5.12
N GLU A 114 18.82 -8.36 -4.96
CA GLU A 114 20.27 -8.55 -4.96
C GLU A 114 20.66 -7.45 -4.05
N ALA A 115 21.19 -7.77 -2.93
CA ALA A 115 21.61 -6.83 -1.93
C ALA A 115 22.36 -5.66 -2.58
N GLN A 116 21.63 -4.76 -3.20
CA GLN A 116 22.12 -3.43 -3.48
C GLN A 116 22.46 -2.92 -2.09
N GLN A 117 23.74 -2.78 -1.83
CA GLN A 117 24.20 -2.19 -0.59
C GLN A 117 23.58 -0.80 -0.56
N LEU A 118 22.45 -0.69 0.13
CA LEU A 118 21.84 0.59 0.36
C LEU A 118 22.87 1.50 1.01
N GLU A 119 23.08 2.66 0.45
CA GLU A 119 23.92 3.66 1.11
C GLU A 119 23.34 3.96 2.49
N TYR A 120 24.21 4.24 3.47
CA TYR A 120 23.73 4.60 4.81
C TYR A 120 22.79 5.79 4.83
N PHE A 121 22.90 6.67 3.85
CA PHE A 121 22.06 7.84 3.70
C PHE A 121 21.53 7.94 2.28
N SER A 122 20.20 8.09 2.17
CA SER A 122 19.55 8.38 0.90
C SER A 122 18.53 9.52 1.05
N ALA A 123 18.28 10.21 -0.05
CA ALA A 123 17.25 11.22 -0.18
C ALA A 123 16.34 10.88 -1.34
N GLU A 124 15.04 10.91 -1.12
CA GLU A 124 14.05 10.58 -2.14
C GLU A 124 12.94 11.64 -2.20
N LEU A 125 12.59 12.07 -3.42
CA LEU A 125 11.43 12.92 -3.66
C LEU A 125 10.22 12.02 -3.90
N ARG A 126 9.36 11.87 -2.87
CA ARG A 126 8.17 11.01 -2.97
C ARG A 126 7.05 11.65 -3.76
N GLU A 127 6.74 12.90 -3.51
CA GLU A 127 5.68 13.61 -4.20
C GLU A 127 6.08 15.04 -4.48
N PHE A 128 5.71 15.51 -5.66
CA PHE A 128 5.82 16.91 -6.03
C PHE A 128 4.85 17.22 -7.16
N TYR A 129 3.73 17.85 -6.84
CA TYR A 129 2.70 18.14 -7.82
C TYR A 129 1.96 19.45 -7.59
N LEU A 130 1.33 19.93 -8.65
CA LEU A 130 0.42 21.05 -8.65
C LEU A 130 -1.00 20.56 -8.98
N ARG A 131 -1.98 20.97 -8.19
CA ARG A 131 -3.40 20.66 -8.37
C ARG A 131 -4.21 21.91 -8.61
N ARG A 132 -5.20 21.82 -9.48
CA ARG A 132 -6.15 22.90 -9.77
C ARG A 132 -7.58 22.38 -9.71
N ASN A 133 -8.45 23.06 -8.96
CA ASN A 133 -9.89 22.85 -8.99
C ASN A 133 -10.46 23.49 -10.27
N LEU A 134 -11.08 22.68 -11.13
CA LEU A 134 -11.52 23.12 -12.46
C LEU A 134 -12.80 23.95 -12.42
N LEU A 135 -13.64 23.75 -11.39
CA LEU A 135 -14.92 24.43 -11.19
C LEU A 135 -14.82 25.63 -10.22
N GLY A 136 -13.64 26.25 -10.11
CA GLY A 136 -13.38 27.35 -9.19
C GLY A 136 -13.31 26.87 -7.75
N ASP A 137 -14.28 27.26 -6.93
CA ASP A 137 -14.33 26.90 -5.50
C ASP A 137 -14.96 25.51 -5.25
N ASP A 138 -15.42 24.83 -6.31
CA ASP A 138 -15.99 23.50 -6.22
C ASP A 138 -14.89 22.45 -6.41
N PRO A 139 -14.57 21.64 -5.39
CA PRO A 139 -13.46 20.69 -5.44
C PRO A 139 -13.77 19.40 -6.20
N ARG A 140 -15.01 19.21 -6.66
CA ARG A 140 -15.45 17.95 -7.27
C ARG A 140 -14.66 17.54 -8.50
N PHE A 141 -14.15 18.50 -9.26
CA PHE A 141 -13.26 18.23 -10.39
C PHE A 141 -11.92 18.91 -10.18
N ALA A 142 -10.87 18.14 -10.16
CA ALA A 142 -9.52 18.64 -10.02
C ALA A 142 -8.58 18.01 -11.03
N LEU A 143 -7.64 18.80 -11.54
CA LEU A 143 -6.55 18.37 -12.39
C LEU A 143 -5.24 18.48 -11.63
N SER A 144 -4.47 17.42 -11.57
CA SER A 144 -3.15 17.38 -10.92
C SER A 144 -2.08 17.01 -11.95
N VAL A 145 -0.89 17.59 -11.81
CA VAL A 145 0.27 17.30 -12.65
C VAL A 145 1.53 17.25 -11.80
N GLY A 146 2.34 16.23 -12.00
CA GLY A 146 3.60 15.98 -11.30
C GLY A 146 3.66 14.59 -10.69
N ARG A 147 4.65 14.36 -9.82
CA ARG A 147 4.83 13.09 -9.11
C ARG A 147 3.81 12.99 -7.97
N GLN A 148 2.93 12.00 -8.06
CA GLN A 148 1.79 11.80 -7.18
C GLN A 148 1.74 10.36 -6.71
N ARG A 149 1.30 10.14 -5.48
CA ARG A 149 1.06 8.79 -4.97
C ARG A 149 -0.27 8.24 -5.50
N PHE A 150 -0.24 6.99 -5.88
CA PHE A 150 -1.40 6.15 -6.14
C PHE A 150 -1.39 5.00 -5.14
N GLY A 151 -2.55 4.67 -4.58
CA GLY A 151 -2.70 3.57 -3.64
C GLY A 151 -4.09 2.96 -3.75
N ASP A 152 -4.20 1.67 -3.50
CA ASP A 152 -5.46 0.97 -3.30
C ASP A 152 -5.39 0.09 -2.04
N TYR A 153 -6.56 -0.31 -1.54
CA TYR A 153 -6.63 -1.01 -0.25
C TYR A 153 -5.78 -2.28 -0.17
N PHE A 154 -5.84 -3.12 -1.18
CA PHE A 154 -5.03 -4.34 -1.23
C PHE A 154 -3.64 -4.10 -1.83
N GLY A 155 -3.40 -2.94 -2.41
CA GLY A 155 -2.22 -2.62 -3.20
C GLY A 155 -2.08 -3.54 -4.41
N LEU A 156 -3.17 -3.95 -5.00
CA LEU A 156 -3.23 -4.83 -6.17
C LEU A 156 -2.95 -4.08 -7.47
N TRP A 157 -3.34 -2.80 -7.52
CA TRP A 157 -3.29 -1.99 -8.74
C TRP A 157 -2.12 -1.02 -8.74
N TRP A 158 -1.93 -0.33 -7.64
CA TRP A 158 -0.92 0.69 -7.46
C TRP A 158 -0.64 0.91 -5.98
N ASP A 159 0.60 1.14 -5.65
CA ASP A 159 1.03 1.49 -4.29
C ASP A 159 2.36 2.24 -4.31
N ASP A 160 2.51 3.20 -5.23
CA ASP A 160 3.69 4.04 -5.31
C ASP A 160 3.41 5.43 -5.87
N SER A 161 4.45 6.25 -5.89
CA SER A 161 4.44 7.59 -6.46
C SER A 161 5.03 7.58 -7.87
N ILE A 162 4.28 8.15 -8.82
CA ILE A 162 4.63 8.21 -10.24
C ILE A 162 4.26 9.57 -10.82
N GLU A 163 4.96 10.02 -11.85
CA GLU A 163 4.61 11.22 -12.57
C GLU A 163 3.34 11.01 -13.37
N ALA A 164 2.36 11.89 -13.16
CA ALA A 164 1.07 11.76 -13.80
C ALA A 164 0.42 13.09 -14.12
N LEU A 165 -0.40 13.06 -15.17
CA LEU A 165 -1.50 13.99 -15.38
C LEU A 165 -2.79 13.29 -14.96
N ARG A 166 -3.41 13.75 -13.88
CA ARG A 166 -4.56 13.10 -13.25
C ARG A 166 -5.74 14.04 -13.18
N LEU A 167 -6.90 13.56 -13.63
CA LEU A 167 -8.20 14.22 -13.47
C LEU A 167 -9.01 13.46 -12.44
N ASP A 168 -9.34 14.11 -11.34
CA ASP A 168 -10.15 13.57 -10.27
C ASP A 168 -11.59 14.05 -10.36
N TYR A 169 -12.51 13.18 -9.97
CA TYR A 169 -13.89 13.47 -9.68
C TYR A 169 -14.28 12.90 -8.32
N ASP A 170 -14.85 13.71 -7.43
CA ASP A 170 -15.29 13.25 -6.10
C ASP A 170 -16.55 14.00 -5.66
N ASP A 171 -17.65 13.25 -5.46
CA ASP A 171 -18.86 13.74 -4.81
C ASP A 171 -19.45 12.71 -3.84
N SER A 172 -20.59 13.02 -3.24
CA SER A 172 -21.24 12.16 -2.23
C SER A 172 -21.68 10.79 -2.76
N PHE A 173 -21.83 10.62 -4.07
CA PHE A 173 -22.41 9.44 -4.71
C PHE A 173 -21.44 8.70 -5.64
N ALA A 174 -20.47 9.42 -6.17
CA ALA A 174 -19.51 8.85 -7.09
C ALA A 174 -18.14 9.49 -6.90
N ARG A 175 -17.10 8.70 -7.07
CA ARG A 175 -15.72 9.16 -7.06
C ARG A 175 -14.90 8.39 -8.08
N GLY A 176 -13.82 8.98 -8.51
CA GLY A 176 -12.91 8.29 -9.42
C GLY A 176 -11.87 9.23 -9.99
N PHE A 177 -10.99 8.67 -10.77
CA PHE A 177 -9.98 9.41 -11.50
C PHE A 177 -9.66 8.76 -12.84
N VAL A 178 -9.06 9.55 -13.73
CA VAL A 178 -8.35 9.06 -14.91
C VAL A 178 -6.98 9.72 -14.91
N ALA A 179 -5.92 8.94 -15.17
CA ALA A 179 -4.57 9.45 -15.21
C ALA A 179 -3.77 8.84 -16.37
N ILE A 180 -2.87 9.64 -16.92
CA ILE A 180 -1.78 9.18 -17.79
C ILE A 180 -0.51 9.36 -16.97
N ALA A 181 0.30 8.31 -16.89
CA ALA A 181 1.48 8.28 -16.03
C ALA A 181 2.64 7.57 -16.71
N GLU A 182 3.86 7.92 -16.30
CA GLU A 182 5.11 7.29 -16.69
C GLU A 182 6.17 7.65 -15.66
N GLN A 183 7.02 6.72 -15.32
CA GLN A 183 8.12 6.98 -14.40
C GLN A 183 9.35 7.47 -15.18
N PHE A 184 9.69 8.75 -15.03
CA PHE A 184 10.82 9.35 -15.78
C PHE A 184 12.15 9.28 -15.05
N HIS A 185 12.13 9.09 -13.72
CA HIS A 185 13.34 9.07 -12.91
C HIS A 185 13.10 8.31 -11.59
N SER A 186 14.15 7.72 -11.01
CA SER A 186 14.07 7.06 -9.70
C SER A 186 13.77 8.02 -8.55
N TYR A 187 14.17 9.30 -8.66
CA TYR A 187 14.07 10.32 -7.61
C TYR A 187 14.69 9.93 -6.27
N ASN A 188 15.48 8.89 -6.25
CA ASN A 188 16.17 8.36 -5.08
C ASN A 188 17.68 8.44 -5.28
N SER A 189 18.38 9.07 -4.36
CA SER A 189 19.83 9.27 -4.45
C SER A 189 20.66 7.99 -4.31
N ASP A 190 20.06 6.90 -3.84
CA ASP A 190 20.67 5.58 -3.66
C ASP A 190 20.59 4.71 -4.94
N ILE A 191 19.81 5.15 -5.93
CA ILE A 191 19.55 4.44 -7.18
C ILE A 191 20.07 5.28 -8.33
N ASN A 192 20.98 4.71 -9.13
CA ASN A 192 21.60 5.43 -10.26
C ASN A 192 20.72 5.54 -11.51
N GLY A 193 19.58 4.90 -11.53
CA GLY A 193 18.63 4.89 -12.65
C GLY A 193 17.36 4.16 -12.27
N LEU A 194 16.41 4.08 -13.18
CA LEU A 194 15.29 3.18 -13.05
C LEU A 194 15.75 1.76 -13.38
N ASP A 195 15.15 0.79 -12.71
CA ASP A 195 15.33 -0.61 -13.10
C ASP A 195 14.74 -0.84 -14.49
N ALA A 196 15.25 -1.82 -15.23
CA ALA A 196 14.84 -2.06 -16.61
C ALA A 196 13.33 -2.36 -16.72
N ASP A 197 12.76 -3.03 -15.73
CA ASP A 197 11.33 -3.32 -15.63
C ASP A 197 10.43 -2.12 -15.27
N GLN A 198 11.02 -0.95 -15.03
CA GLN A 198 10.34 0.31 -14.70
C GLN A 198 10.56 1.39 -15.77
N GLN A 199 11.53 1.18 -16.68
CA GLN A 199 11.88 2.17 -17.70
C GLN A 199 10.88 2.14 -18.85
N ASP A 200 10.60 3.34 -19.39
CA ASP A 200 9.84 3.52 -20.63
C ASP A 200 8.46 2.82 -20.64
N ILE A 201 7.80 2.73 -19.48
CA ILE A 201 6.46 2.17 -19.37
C ILE A 201 5.42 3.28 -19.21
N ALA A 202 4.57 3.44 -20.23
CA ALA A 202 3.45 4.36 -20.19
C ALA A 202 2.18 3.68 -19.65
N TYR A 203 1.48 4.36 -18.74
CA TYR A 203 0.26 3.89 -18.11
C TYR A 203 -0.92 4.81 -18.44
N LEU A 204 -2.06 4.21 -18.76
CA LEU A 204 -3.37 4.86 -18.65
C LEU A 204 -4.12 4.18 -17.52
N MET A 205 -4.42 4.91 -16.45
CA MET A 205 -5.03 4.40 -15.23
C MET A 205 -6.38 5.05 -14.97
N GLY A 206 -7.29 4.32 -14.35
CA GLY A 206 -8.56 4.90 -13.93
C GLY A 206 -9.29 4.05 -12.91
N GLU A 207 -10.02 4.75 -12.06
CA GLU A 207 -10.96 4.18 -11.10
C GLU A 207 -12.27 4.94 -11.18
N TYR A 208 -13.39 4.25 -11.08
CA TYR A 208 -14.70 4.83 -10.89
C TYR A 208 -15.52 4.01 -9.92
N ALA A 209 -15.98 4.64 -8.84
CA ALA A 209 -16.78 4.03 -7.80
C ALA A 209 -18.12 4.75 -7.63
N LEU A 210 -19.16 3.97 -7.43
CA LEU A 210 -20.51 4.43 -7.10
C LEU A 210 -20.88 4.02 -5.68
N ARG A 211 -21.45 4.94 -4.95
CA ARG A 211 -22.05 4.68 -3.66
C ARG A 211 -23.49 4.19 -3.87
N TRP A 212 -23.68 2.88 -3.81
CA TRP A 212 -25.00 2.27 -4.06
C TRP A 212 -25.86 2.20 -2.79
N GLN A 213 -25.23 2.28 -1.61
CA GLN A 213 -25.89 2.37 -0.31
C GLN A 213 -25.01 3.18 0.67
N ALA A 214 -25.55 3.57 1.82
CA ALA A 214 -24.76 4.25 2.85
C ALA A 214 -23.54 3.41 3.22
N GLN A 215 -22.34 4.00 3.11
CA GLN A 215 -21.04 3.36 3.38
C GLN A 215 -20.77 2.10 2.57
N GLN A 216 -21.40 1.95 1.41
CA GLN A 216 -21.16 0.84 0.51
C GLN A 216 -20.88 1.36 -0.90
N TRP A 217 -19.74 0.92 -1.44
CA TRP A 217 -19.22 1.32 -2.72
C TRP A 217 -19.05 0.11 -3.64
N ALA A 218 -19.27 0.30 -4.90
CA ALA A 218 -18.88 -0.65 -5.94
C ALA A 218 -18.32 0.10 -7.13
N GLY A 219 -17.32 -0.47 -7.77
CA GLY A 219 -16.63 0.25 -8.83
C GLY A 219 -15.85 -0.62 -9.78
N LEU A 220 -15.22 0.07 -10.73
CA LEU A 220 -14.37 -0.46 -11.78
C LEU A 220 -12.98 0.12 -11.64
N ARG A 221 -11.95 -0.66 -12.00
CA ARG A 221 -10.59 -0.20 -12.23
C ARG A 221 -10.14 -0.60 -13.62
N LEU A 222 -9.37 0.26 -14.24
CA LEU A 222 -8.76 0.04 -15.53
C LEU A 222 -7.30 0.48 -15.47
N MET A 223 -6.41 -0.34 -16.03
CA MET A 223 -5.04 0.02 -16.28
C MET A 223 -4.64 -0.52 -17.65
N ILE A 224 -4.07 0.34 -18.48
CA ILE A 224 -3.40 -0.05 -19.72
C ILE A 224 -1.93 0.26 -19.52
N GLU A 225 -1.12 -0.74 -19.75
CA GLU A 225 0.31 -0.76 -19.53
C GLU A 225 0.97 -1.00 -20.88
N ARG A 226 1.90 -0.14 -21.25
CA ARG A 226 2.59 -0.24 -22.52
C ARG A 226 4.06 0.08 -22.34
N ASP A 227 4.85 -0.94 -22.33
CA ASP A 227 6.27 -0.84 -22.45
C ASP A 227 6.65 -0.40 -23.87
N HIS A 228 7.53 0.61 -23.98
CA HIS A 228 8.01 1.17 -25.25
C HIS A 228 9.54 1.26 -25.31
N SER A 229 10.25 0.64 -24.35
CA SER A 229 11.71 0.56 -24.32
C SER A 229 12.31 -0.03 -25.61
N GLY A 230 11.75 -1.13 -26.09
CA GLY A 230 12.14 -1.76 -27.33
C GLY A 230 13.00 -3.00 -27.18
N ARG A 231 12.85 -3.93 -28.12
CA ARG A 231 13.45 -5.28 -28.08
C ARG A 231 14.97 -5.31 -28.23
N ASP A 232 15.59 -4.21 -28.65
CA ASP A 232 17.04 -4.16 -28.90
C ASP A 232 17.83 -3.86 -27.61
N GLU A 233 17.15 -3.60 -26.49
CA GLU A 233 17.78 -3.29 -25.23
C GLU A 233 18.22 -4.58 -24.52
N THR A 234 19.51 -4.67 -24.24
CA THR A 234 20.10 -5.88 -23.61
C THR A 234 19.82 -5.95 -22.12
N ASP A 235 19.56 -4.80 -21.49
CA ASP A 235 19.31 -4.68 -20.08
C ASP A 235 17.83 -4.90 -19.74
N ASP A 236 16.95 -4.82 -20.74
CA ASP A 236 15.53 -5.11 -20.63
C ASP A 236 15.12 -6.21 -21.63
N PRO A 237 15.17 -7.48 -21.22
CA PRO A 237 14.86 -8.61 -22.11
C PRO A 237 13.38 -8.78 -22.43
N LEU A 238 12.49 -8.00 -21.77
CA LEU A 238 11.06 -8.22 -21.79
C LEU A 238 10.27 -6.90 -21.90
N ASP A 239 9.57 -6.71 -23.02
CA ASP A 239 8.52 -5.69 -23.17
C ASP A 239 7.16 -6.31 -22.79
N PHE A 240 6.43 -5.71 -21.86
CA PHE A 240 5.05 -6.07 -21.62
C PHE A 240 4.08 -5.03 -22.18
N ARG A 241 3.00 -5.50 -22.81
CA ARG A 241 1.89 -4.68 -23.27
C ARG A 241 0.59 -5.34 -22.91
N GLY A 242 -0.20 -4.71 -22.06
CA GLY A 242 -1.42 -5.33 -21.61
C GLY A 242 -2.43 -4.36 -21.04
N GLN A 243 -3.56 -4.92 -20.65
CA GLN A 243 -4.64 -4.23 -19.98
C GLN A 243 -5.07 -5.02 -18.75
N ARG A 244 -5.42 -4.29 -17.71
CA ARG A 244 -6.00 -4.84 -16.49
C ARG A 244 -7.38 -4.24 -16.29
N LEU A 245 -8.36 -5.07 -16.05
CA LEU A 245 -9.71 -4.66 -15.74
C LEU A 245 -10.11 -5.25 -14.38
N GLY A 246 -10.66 -4.42 -13.50
CA GLY A 246 -11.08 -4.83 -12.17
C GLY A 246 -12.47 -4.42 -11.80
N LEU A 247 -13.04 -5.21 -10.91
CA LEU A 247 -14.29 -4.94 -10.22
C LEU A 247 -14.00 -4.95 -8.72
N PHE A 248 -14.48 -3.97 -8.01
CA PHE A 248 -14.37 -3.97 -6.56
C PHE A 248 -15.69 -3.60 -5.89
N ALA A 249 -15.87 -4.10 -4.68
CA ALA A 249 -16.97 -3.72 -3.81
C ALA A 249 -16.50 -3.67 -2.36
N SER A 250 -16.92 -2.65 -1.63
CA SER A 250 -16.63 -2.51 -0.22
C SER A 250 -17.85 -1.99 0.54
N GLY A 251 -17.95 -2.35 1.81
CA GLY A 251 -19.01 -1.87 2.67
C GLY A 251 -18.61 -1.96 4.13
N GLU A 252 -19.07 -0.98 4.90
CA GLU A 252 -18.88 -0.91 6.34
C GLU A 252 -20.21 -0.67 7.05
N GLN A 253 -20.31 -1.05 8.32
CA GLN A 253 -21.48 -0.85 9.18
C GLN A 253 -22.77 -1.44 8.56
N LEU A 254 -22.68 -2.63 7.98
CA LEU A 254 -23.77 -3.25 7.24
C LEU A 254 -25.01 -3.57 8.09
N GLY A 255 -24.84 -3.88 9.36
CA GLY A 255 -25.91 -4.28 10.27
C GLY A 255 -26.57 -5.62 9.89
N TRP A 256 -25.91 -6.47 9.10
CA TRP A 256 -26.46 -7.74 8.58
C TRP A 256 -26.41 -8.90 9.60
N GLY A 257 -26.09 -8.61 10.86
CA GLY A 257 -26.02 -9.61 11.92
C GLY A 257 -24.77 -10.47 11.90
N LEU A 258 -24.47 -11.14 10.83
CA LEU A 258 -23.30 -12.01 10.68
C LEU A 258 -22.06 -11.27 10.14
N LEU A 259 -22.24 -10.18 9.42
CA LEU A 259 -21.21 -9.44 8.73
C LEU A 259 -21.41 -7.94 8.94
N ASP A 260 -20.36 -7.22 9.29
CA ASP A 260 -20.41 -5.77 9.50
C ASP A 260 -19.59 -5.00 8.47
N ASP A 261 -18.61 -5.65 7.86
CA ASP A 261 -17.83 -5.06 6.78
C ASP A 261 -17.35 -6.11 5.79
N TYR A 262 -17.11 -5.68 4.55
CA TYR A 262 -16.53 -6.51 3.50
C TYR A 262 -15.70 -5.69 2.52
N ARG A 263 -14.72 -6.34 1.91
CA ARG A 263 -13.96 -5.87 0.76
C ARG A 263 -13.76 -7.03 -0.20
N LEU A 264 -14.07 -6.79 -1.46
CA LEU A 264 -13.97 -7.78 -2.54
C LEU A 264 -13.32 -7.09 -3.72
N GLU A 265 -12.40 -7.77 -4.37
CA GLU A 265 -11.73 -7.27 -5.56
C GLU A 265 -11.42 -8.40 -6.52
N LEU A 266 -11.79 -8.22 -7.77
CA LEU A 266 -11.48 -9.10 -8.89
C LEU A 266 -10.66 -8.30 -9.89
N ALA A 267 -9.50 -8.78 -10.27
CA ALA A 267 -8.67 -8.23 -11.32
C ALA A 267 -8.44 -9.26 -12.42
N MET A 268 -8.45 -8.81 -13.66
CA MET A 268 -8.17 -9.60 -14.85
C MET A 268 -7.06 -8.92 -15.63
N LEU A 269 -6.14 -9.71 -16.16
CA LEU A 269 -5.02 -9.30 -16.99
C LEU A 269 -5.13 -9.96 -18.35
N ASP A 270 -4.89 -9.18 -19.42
CA ASP A 270 -4.80 -9.68 -20.79
C ASP A 270 -3.74 -8.85 -21.54
N GLY A 271 -2.75 -9.51 -22.14
CA GLY A 271 -1.65 -8.83 -22.80
C GLY A 271 -0.68 -9.76 -23.48
N ASP A 272 0.47 -9.22 -23.84
CA ASP A 272 1.55 -9.96 -24.48
C ASP A 272 2.91 -9.55 -23.92
N ASN A 273 3.76 -10.55 -23.66
CA ASN A 273 5.18 -10.41 -23.43
C ASN A 273 5.92 -10.45 -24.76
N ARG A 274 6.85 -9.54 -24.95
CA ARG A 274 7.72 -9.48 -26.10
C ARG A 274 9.16 -9.60 -25.66
N TYR A 275 9.78 -10.70 -26.06
CA TYR A 275 11.17 -10.95 -25.71
C TYR A 275 12.11 -10.39 -26.77
N ASN A 276 13.29 -9.93 -26.36
CA ASN A 276 14.31 -9.40 -27.27
C ASN A 276 14.88 -10.47 -28.24
N ASP A 277 14.67 -11.76 -27.98
CA ASP A 277 14.95 -12.86 -28.92
C ASP A 277 13.90 -13.02 -30.03
N GLY A 278 12.88 -12.18 -30.03
CA GLY A 278 11.81 -12.14 -31.03
C GLY A 278 10.61 -13.05 -30.75
N ARG A 279 10.57 -13.72 -29.59
CA ARG A 279 9.38 -14.45 -29.15
C ARG A 279 8.31 -13.48 -28.67
N ASP A 280 7.06 -13.79 -28.96
CA ASP A 280 5.88 -13.20 -28.36
C ASP A 280 5.12 -14.26 -27.59
N GLN A 281 4.61 -13.93 -26.40
CA GLN A 281 3.85 -14.83 -25.56
C GLN A 281 2.60 -14.11 -25.08
N ASP A 282 1.43 -14.69 -25.33
CA ASP A 282 0.17 -14.22 -24.76
C ASP A 282 0.21 -14.40 -23.23
N VAL A 283 -0.25 -13.40 -22.50
CA VAL A 283 -0.34 -13.41 -21.04
C VAL A 283 -1.77 -13.14 -20.64
N ARG A 284 -2.37 -14.06 -19.90
CA ARG A 284 -3.70 -13.93 -19.33
C ARG A 284 -3.71 -14.38 -17.91
N GLY A 285 -4.49 -13.67 -17.09
CA GLY A 285 -4.58 -14.06 -15.70
C GLY A 285 -5.70 -13.34 -14.96
N TRP A 286 -5.99 -13.82 -13.78
CA TRP A 286 -6.93 -13.17 -12.89
C TRP A 286 -6.53 -13.36 -11.43
N ALA A 287 -6.96 -12.41 -10.58
CA ALA A 287 -6.82 -12.49 -9.14
C ALA A 287 -8.12 -12.07 -8.45
N LEU A 288 -8.50 -12.79 -7.41
CA LEU A 288 -9.63 -12.49 -6.55
C LEU A 288 -9.13 -12.31 -5.12
N LEU A 289 -9.44 -11.16 -4.52
CA LEU A 289 -9.12 -10.86 -3.13
C LEU A 289 -10.39 -10.59 -2.33
N SER A 290 -10.40 -10.98 -1.08
CA SER A 290 -11.55 -10.79 -0.20
C SER A 290 -11.15 -10.59 1.26
N GLU A 291 -11.90 -9.74 1.95
CA GLU A 291 -11.88 -9.59 3.39
C GLU A 291 -13.32 -9.42 3.90
N LEU A 292 -13.69 -10.16 4.93
CA LEU A 292 -15.03 -10.19 5.51
C LEU A 292 -14.92 -10.05 7.02
N GLY A 293 -15.50 -9.01 7.60
CA GLY A 293 -15.32 -8.66 9.02
C GLY A 293 -16.61 -8.65 9.84
N LYS A 294 -16.48 -9.04 11.09
CA LYS A 294 -17.53 -8.96 12.14
C LYS A 294 -17.00 -8.19 13.34
N ARG A 295 -17.68 -7.12 13.72
CA ARG A 295 -17.35 -6.26 14.88
C ARG A 295 -18.20 -6.63 16.10
N PHE A 296 -17.61 -6.51 17.27
CA PHE A 296 -18.25 -6.73 18.56
C PHE A 296 -18.09 -5.47 19.42
N ASP A 297 -18.82 -4.41 19.04
CA ASP A 297 -18.68 -3.07 19.64
C ASP A 297 -19.09 -3.01 21.13
N ASP A 298 -19.93 -3.92 21.59
CA ASP A 298 -20.33 -4.05 22.99
C ASP A 298 -19.22 -4.59 23.89
N SER A 299 -18.18 -5.18 23.33
CA SER A 299 -17.03 -5.67 24.08
C SER A 299 -16.09 -4.52 24.49
N PRO A 300 -15.49 -4.54 25.69
CA PRO A 300 -14.52 -3.52 26.11
C PRO A 300 -13.31 -3.38 25.16
N TRP A 301 -12.95 -4.45 24.49
CA TRP A 301 -11.82 -4.47 23.54
C TRP A 301 -12.24 -4.20 22.10
N ARG A 302 -13.55 -4.06 21.84
CA ARG A 302 -14.12 -3.83 20.50
C ARG A 302 -13.48 -4.70 19.41
N PRO A 303 -13.44 -6.03 19.59
CA PRO A 303 -12.77 -6.89 18.63
C PRO A 303 -13.54 -6.93 17.32
N ARG A 304 -12.78 -6.93 16.22
CA ARG A 304 -13.24 -7.27 14.88
C ARG A 304 -12.56 -8.58 14.48
N LEU A 305 -13.33 -9.63 14.30
CA LEU A 305 -12.86 -10.87 13.67
C LEU A 305 -13.06 -10.74 12.17
N TYR A 306 -12.05 -11.12 11.39
CA TYR A 306 -12.16 -11.09 9.95
C TYR A 306 -11.56 -12.35 9.31
N LEU A 307 -12.15 -12.72 8.19
CA LEU A 307 -11.61 -13.71 7.26
C LEU A 307 -11.01 -12.95 6.08
N HIS A 308 -9.84 -13.33 5.65
CA HIS A 308 -9.22 -12.78 4.44
C HIS A 308 -8.73 -13.91 3.55
N GLY A 309 -8.61 -13.65 2.28
CA GLY A 309 -8.11 -14.63 1.33
C GLY A 309 -7.98 -14.08 -0.06
N GLY A 310 -7.21 -14.80 -0.86
CA GLY A 310 -6.99 -14.52 -2.26
C GLY A 310 -6.78 -15.80 -3.05
N LEU A 311 -7.05 -15.70 -4.33
CA LEU A 311 -6.90 -16.76 -5.29
C LEU A 311 -6.48 -16.15 -6.61
N THR A 312 -5.47 -16.70 -7.26
CA THR A 312 -5.09 -16.36 -8.63
C THR A 312 -5.45 -17.50 -9.58
N ASP A 313 -5.24 -17.32 -10.86
CA ASP A 313 -5.24 -18.41 -11.80
C ASP A 313 -4.00 -19.30 -11.66
N GLU A 314 -4.11 -20.49 -12.19
CA GLU A 314 -3.01 -21.42 -12.38
C GLU A 314 -2.38 -21.09 -13.74
N PRO A 315 -1.09 -20.72 -13.81
CA PRO A 315 -0.45 -20.41 -15.08
C PRO A 315 -0.28 -21.67 -15.93
N ASP A 316 -0.61 -21.57 -17.22
CA ASP A 316 -0.48 -22.68 -18.17
C ASP A 316 0.98 -22.88 -18.63
N GLU A 317 1.79 -21.82 -18.65
CA GLU A 317 3.19 -21.77 -19.06
C GLU A 317 3.98 -20.77 -18.23
N ASP A 318 5.30 -20.90 -18.19
CA ASP A 318 6.19 -19.92 -17.52
C ASP A 318 5.97 -18.50 -18.09
N GLY A 319 5.73 -17.55 -17.22
CA GLY A 319 5.49 -16.16 -17.61
C GLY A 319 4.02 -15.83 -17.98
N ASP A 320 3.12 -16.80 -17.98
CA ASP A 320 1.67 -16.60 -18.03
C ASP A 320 1.07 -16.39 -16.62
N GLY A 321 -0.22 -16.13 -16.55
CA GLY A 321 -0.94 -15.93 -15.31
C GLY A 321 -0.95 -14.47 -14.81
N PHE A 322 -1.72 -14.25 -13.75
CA PHE A 322 -1.81 -12.94 -13.11
C PHE A 322 -0.48 -12.56 -12.47
N ARG A 323 -0.13 -11.30 -12.61
CA ARG A 323 1.05 -10.70 -11.96
C ARG A 323 0.77 -9.27 -11.54
N LEU A 324 1.52 -8.79 -10.57
CA LEU A 324 1.50 -7.39 -10.17
C LEU A 324 2.20 -6.53 -11.27
N ASN A 325 1.97 -5.23 -11.25
CA ASN A 325 2.64 -4.28 -12.14
C ASN A 325 3.80 -3.60 -11.41
N ALA A 326 4.59 -2.79 -12.12
CA ALA A 326 5.76 -2.11 -11.56
C ALA A 326 5.44 -0.93 -10.62
N ILE A 327 4.17 -0.47 -10.52
CA ILE A 327 3.79 0.62 -9.60
C ILE A 327 3.48 0.03 -8.21
N GLN A 328 4.47 -0.58 -7.55
CA GLN A 328 4.24 -1.38 -6.35
C GLN A 328 5.41 -1.39 -5.36
N SER A 329 6.05 -0.25 -5.11
CA SER A 329 7.33 -0.24 -4.40
C SER A 329 7.25 -0.43 -2.89
N ASP A 330 6.18 0.00 -2.20
CA ASP A 330 6.24 0.24 -0.76
C ASP A 330 5.30 -0.60 0.11
N ARG A 331 5.11 -1.86 -0.19
CA ARG A 331 4.25 -2.75 0.61
C ARG A 331 4.86 -3.24 1.92
N VAL A 332 5.74 -2.46 2.50
CA VAL A 332 6.34 -2.76 3.79
C VAL A 332 5.42 -2.29 4.89
N ALA A 333 5.37 -3.04 5.99
CA ALA A 333 4.80 -2.56 7.24
C ALA A 333 5.52 -1.27 7.67
N ASP A 334 4.95 -0.13 7.33
CA ASP A 334 5.40 1.17 7.83
C ASP A 334 4.84 1.35 9.25
N PRO A 335 5.65 1.73 10.24
CA PRO A 335 5.18 2.05 11.58
C PRO A 335 4.07 3.08 11.63
N ASP A 336 3.87 3.81 10.54
CA ASP A 336 2.91 4.87 10.40
C ASP A 336 1.58 4.44 9.82
N THR A 337 1.58 3.51 8.90
CA THR A 337 0.41 3.18 8.08
C THR A 337 -0.37 1.96 8.54
N TYR A 338 0.10 1.20 9.51
CA TYR A 338 -0.57 -0.05 9.90
C TYR A 338 -0.65 -1.12 8.80
N SER A 339 0.05 -0.93 7.71
CA SER A 339 0.01 -1.88 6.61
C SER A 339 0.69 -3.18 7.01
N THR A 340 -0.07 -4.25 6.98
CA THR A 340 0.44 -5.59 7.25
C THR A 340 0.87 -6.31 5.96
N GLY A 341 0.96 -5.60 4.85
CA GLY A 341 1.12 -6.22 3.55
C GLY A 341 -0.11 -7.05 3.14
N LEU A 342 -0.09 -7.62 1.96
CA LEU A 342 -1.22 -8.41 1.46
C LEU A 342 -1.40 -9.72 2.25
N VAL A 343 -0.31 -10.41 2.53
CA VAL A 343 -0.29 -11.74 3.14
C VAL A 343 0.33 -11.69 4.53
N SER A 344 1.44 -10.99 4.70
CA SER A 344 2.20 -10.91 5.94
C SER A 344 2.90 -9.56 6.07
N ALA A 345 3.32 -9.21 7.27
CA ALA A 345 4.09 -8.00 7.53
C ALA A 345 5.52 -8.06 6.97
N PHE A 346 6.08 -9.24 6.69
CA PHE A 346 7.45 -9.39 6.20
C PHE A 346 7.60 -10.37 5.03
N VAL A 347 6.63 -11.24 4.77
CA VAL A 347 6.67 -12.17 3.63
C VAL A 347 6.08 -11.48 2.42
N GLY A 348 6.94 -11.10 1.48
CA GLY A 348 6.53 -10.58 0.18
C GLY A 348 6.09 -11.71 -0.74
N VAL A 349 4.95 -11.55 -1.38
CA VAL A 349 4.45 -12.49 -2.37
C VAL A 349 4.08 -11.75 -3.66
N ASP A 350 4.33 -12.41 -4.78
CA ASP A 350 3.67 -12.07 -6.02
C ASP A 350 2.31 -12.76 -6.08
N LEU A 351 1.31 -12.08 -6.61
CA LEU A 351 0.00 -12.69 -6.82
C LEU A 351 0.02 -13.52 -8.11
N ARG A 352 0.77 -14.61 -8.07
CA ARG A 352 0.93 -15.56 -9.16
C ARG A 352 0.93 -16.96 -8.57
N ASN A 353 0.24 -17.89 -9.20
CA ASN A 353 0.22 -19.29 -8.75
C ASN A 353 -0.08 -19.45 -7.25
N LEU A 354 -0.96 -18.62 -6.69
CA LEU A 354 -1.14 -18.49 -5.25
C LEU A 354 -2.62 -18.59 -4.84
N ALA A 355 -2.89 -19.44 -3.87
CA ALA A 355 -4.08 -19.36 -3.04
C ALA A 355 -3.68 -19.10 -1.60
N PHE A 356 -4.37 -18.18 -0.92
CA PHE A 356 -4.18 -17.96 0.50
C PHE A 356 -5.51 -17.70 1.20
N TYR A 357 -5.58 -18.08 2.45
CA TYR A 357 -6.73 -17.79 3.31
C TYR A 357 -6.27 -17.66 4.76
N GLY A 358 -6.99 -16.85 5.51
CA GLY A 358 -6.60 -16.61 6.88
C GLY A 358 -7.72 -16.02 7.73
N ILE A 359 -7.39 -15.92 9.01
CA ILE A 359 -8.25 -15.29 10.02
C ILE A 359 -7.44 -14.23 10.74
N GLY A 360 -8.10 -13.10 11.01
CA GLY A 360 -7.49 -12.02 11.78
C GLY A 360 -8.40 -11.51 12.89
N LEU A 361 -7.77 -10.82 13.81
CA LEU A 361 -8.39 -10.16 14.95
C LEU A 361 -7.81 -8.75 15.09
N ASP A 362 -8.62 -7.74 14.78
CA ASP A 362 -8.35 -6.36 15.16
C ASP A 362 -9.01 -6.07 16.52
N SER A 363 -8.35 -5.36 17.40
CA SER A 363 -8.97 -4.95 18.66
C SER A 363 -8.36 -3.67 19.24
N GLN A 364 -9.12 -3.01 20.11
CA GLN A 364 -8.68 -1.85 20.86
C GLN A 364 -8.61 -2.19 22.37
N PRO A 365 -7.51 -2.80 22.86
CA PRO A 365 -7.39 -3.22 24.25
C PRO A 365 -7.59 -2.07 25.24
N ARG A 366 -7.18 -0.86 24.84
CA ARG A 366 -7.38 0.40 25.57
C ARG A 366 -7.58 1.53 24.56
N PRO A 367 -8.14 2.68 24.98
CA PRO A 367 -8.11 3.89 24.16
C PRO A 367 -6.68 4.18 23.68
N ARG A 368 -6.51 4.48 22.40
CA ARG A 368 -5.21 4.78 21.76
C ARG A 368 -4.25 3.59 21.65
N GLN A 369 -4.77 2.41 21.78
CA GLN A 369 -4.03 1.17 21.53
C GLN A 369 -4.82 0.34 20.53
N GLN A 370 -4.12 -0.29 19.64
CA GLN A 370 -4.69 -1.17 18.64
C GLN A 370 -3.81 -2.41 18.53
N LEU A 371 -4.43 -3.55 18.45
CA LEU A 371 -3.80 -4.84 18.30
C LEU A 371 -4.37 -5.50 17.04
N ASP A 372 -3.51 -5.89 16.13
CA ASP A 372 -3.83 -6.74 14.99
C ASP A 372 -3.10 -8.07 15.14
N LEU A 373 -3.80 -9.16 14.97
CA LEU A 373 -3.27 -10.52 14.95
C LEU A 373 -3.83 -11.22 13.71
N ARG A 374 -2.96 -11.76 12.87
CA ARG A 374 -3.34 -12.42 11.63
C ARG A 374 -2.60 -13.74 11.45
N LEU A 375 -3.34 -14.77 11.10
CA LEU A 375 -2.84 -16.08 10.69
C LEU A 375 -3.25 -16.33 9.25
N THR A 376 -2.29 -16.63 8.36
CA THR A 376 -2.54 -16.88 6.93
C THR A 376 -1.87 -18.17 6.51
N ASP A 377 -2.56 -18.98 5.74
CA ASP A 377 -2.07 -20.20 5.10
C ASP A 377 -1.87 -19.96 3.61
N LEU A 378 -0.76 -20.44 3.04
CA LEU A 378 -0.30 -20.18 1.68
C LEU A 378 -0.16 -21.49 0.92
N LEU A 379 -0.77 -21.54 -0.26
CA LEU A 379 -0.80 -22.72 -1.11
C LEU A 379 -0.40 -22.34 -2.54
N LEU A 380 0.38 -23.21 -3.20
CA LEU A 380 0.55 -23.18 -4.65
C LEU A 380 -0.65 -23.84 -5.31
N LEU A 381 -1.07 -23.32 -6.44
CA LEU A 381 -2.11 -23.92 -7.29
C LEU A 381 -1.49 -25.01 -8.18
N ASP A 382 -0.35 -24.69 -8.80
CA ASP A 382 0.51 -25.63 -9.51
C ASP A 382 1.79 -25.87 -8.72
N GLU A 383 2.08 -27.14 -8.42
CA GLU A 383 3.28 -27.56 -7.66
C GLU A 383 4.56 -27.35 -8.45
N ASP A 384 4.51 -27.41 -9.78
CA ASP A 384 5.64 -27.26 -10.69
C ASP A 384 5.79 -25.82 -11.22
N GLY A 385 4.78 -24.97 -11.02
CA GLY A 385 4.73 -23.59 -11.48
C GLY A 385 5.69 -22.64 -10.72
N GLU A 386 5.79 -21.39 -11.12
CA GLU A 386 6.64 -20.38 -10.47
C GLU A 386 6.27 -20.16 -9.00
N LEU A 387 7.29 -19.95 -8.16
CA LEU A 387 7.06 -19.62 -6.75
C LEU A 387 6.58 -18.16 -6.62
N PRO A 388 5.51 -17.93 -5.87
CA PRO A 388 5.02 -16.58 -5.62
C PRO A 388 5.80 -15.81 -4.53
N LEU A 389 6.91 -16.37 -4.04
CA LEU A 389 7.77 -15.70 -3.06
C LEU A 389 8.77 -14.82 -3.77
N ARG A 390 8.92 -13.60 -3.29
CA ARG A 390 9.95 -12.65 -3.78
C ARG A 390 11.36 -12.99 -3.31
N ALA A 391 11.53 -14.04 -2.55
CA ALA A 391 12.81 -14.56 -2.15
C ALA A 391 13.25 -15.70 -3.09
N SER A 392 14.53 -15.75 -3.41
CA SER A 392 15.11 -16.86 -4.15
C SER A 392 15.10 -18.11 -3.27
N ALA A 393 14.06 -18.92 -3.37
CA ALA A 393 14.01 -20.23 -2.73
C ALA A 393 14.53 -21.28 -3.73
N ASP A 394 15.83 -21.50 -3.73
CA ASP A 394 16.46 -22.56 -4.50
C ASP A 394 16.22 -23.90 -3.81
N GLY A 395 15.32 -24.72 -4.33
CA GLY A 395 15.04 -26.03 -3.75
C GLY A 395 14.22 -26.93 -4.68
N GLU A 396 14.33 -28.27 -4.47
CA GLU A 396 13.45 -29.23 -5.15
C GLU A 396 11.98 -28.99 -4.72
N ARG A 397 11.10 -28.90 -5.68
CA ARG A 397 9.65 -28.79 -5.48
C ARG A 397 9.08 -30.11 -4.98
N SER A 398 8.17 -30.09 -4.02
CA SER A 398 7.61 -31.32 -3.45
C SER A 398 6.25 -31.16 -2.80
N GLY A 399 5.35 -30.42 -3.39
CA GLY A 399 3.97 -30.28 -2.94
C GLY A 399 3.43 -28.86 -3.05
N SER A 400 2.18 -28.67 -2.69
CA SER A 400 1.46 -27.38 -2.86
C SER A 400 1.45 -26.48 -1.61
N HIS A 401 1.74 -26.99 -0.42
CA HIS A 401 1.70 -26.20 0.81
C HIS A 401 2.96 -25.36 0.95
N LEU A 402 2.85 -24.04 0.67
CA LEU A 402 3.98 -23.11 0.73
C LEU A 402 4.38 -22.77 2.16
N GLY A 403 3.41 -22.54 3.04
CA GLY A 403 3.66 -22.25 4.45
C GLY A 403 2.54 -21.50 5.13
N GLN A 404 2.83 -21.08 6.37
CA GLN A 404 1.91 -20.32 7.20
C GLN A 404 2.59 -19.09 7.78
N THR A 405 1.90 -17.95 7.79
CA THR A 405 2.37 -16.73 8.47
C THR A 405 1.55 -16.44 9.71
N LEU A 406 2.20 -15.95 10.74
CA LEU A 406 1.57 -15.41 11.93
C LEU A 406 2.14 -14.03 12.20
N ASP A 407 1.28 -13.00 12.09
CA ASP A 407 1.65 -11.60 12.28
C ASP A 407 0.94 -11.04 13.51
N LEU A 408 1.66 -10.30 14.33
CA LEU A 408 1.14 -9.54 15.45
C LEU A 408 1.67 -8.12 15.37
N ASN A 409 0.76 -7.15 15.25
CA ASN A 409 1.08 -5.74 15.26
C ASN A 409 0.38 -5.06 16.44
N TYR A 410 1.15 -4.33 17.22
CA TYR A 410 0.64 -3.56 18.34
C TYR A 410 1.02 -2.10 18.19
N PHE A 411 0.00 -1.28 17.98
CA PHE A 411 0.13 0.15 17.86
C PHE A 411 -0.28 0.86 19.14
N TRP A 412 0.47 1.89 19.51
CA TRP A 412 0.19 2.70 20.69
C TRP A 412 0.44 4.18 20.40
N GLU A 413 -0.61 4.97 20.44
CA GLU A 413 -0.52 6.43 20.48
C GLU A 413 -0.08 6.87 21.90
N MET A 414 1.24 6.99 22.09
CA MET A 414 1.84 7.28 23.40
C MET A 414 1.51 8.70 23.88
N PHE A 415 1.68 9.66 22.97
CA PHE A 415 1.45 11.07 23.21
C PHE A 415 0.60 11.66 22.08
N PRO A 416 -0.73 11.72 22.25
CA PRO A 416 -1.60 12.32 21.25
C PRO A 416 -1.41 13.83 21.20
N LEU A 417 -1.74 14.40 20.05
CA LEU A 417 -1.91 15.84 19.94
C LEU A 417 -2.97 16.32 20.95
N ALA A 418 -2.58 17.21 21.85
CA ALA A 418 -3.51 17.91 22.72
C ALA A 418 -3.67 19.32 22.15
N TYR A 419 -4.89 19.71 21.81
CA TYR A 419 -5.29 20.90 21.08
C TYR A 419 -4.68 22.25 21.55
N GLU A 420 -4.09 22.32 22.71
CA GLU A 420 -3.59 23.60 23.23
C GLU A 420 -2.18 23.54 23.87
N SER A 421 -1.59 22.39 24.03
CA SER A 421 -0.34 22.29 24.82
C SER A 421 0.76 21.40 24.26
N ARG A 422 0.51 20.60 23.24
CA ARG A 422 1.51 19.72 22.64
C ARG A 422 1.53 19.93 21.14
N GLN A 423 2.70 20.22 20.63
CA GLN A 423 2.97 20.33 19.20
C GLN A 423 3.55 19.03 18.63
N VAL A 424 3.70 18.00 19.45
CA VAL A 424 4.34 16.73 19.06
C VAL A 424 3.43 15.55 19.41
N GLN A 425 3.12 14.75 18.41
CA GLN A 425 2.50 13.44 18.55
C GLN A 425 3.60 12.37 18.52
N VAL A 426 3.46 11.35 19.35
CA VAL A 426 4.37 10.18 19.37
C VAL A 426 3.57 8.91 19.33
N ASN A 427 3.81 8.11 18.32
CA ASN A 427 3.23 6.79 18.14
C ASN A 427 4.33 5.72 18.21
N ALA A 428 3.99 4.55 18.71
CA ALA A 428 4.88 3.38 18.70
C ALA A 428 4.19 2.20 18.01
N LEU A 429 4.95 1.43 17.26
CA LEU A 429 4.54 0.17 16.67
C LEU A 429 5.51 -0.94 17.09
N LEU A 430 4.98 -2.05 17.55
CA LEU A 430 5.68 -3.32 17.70
C LEU A 430 5.09 -4.29 16.67
N SER A 431 5.94 -4.87 15.82
CA SER A 431 5.54 -5.89 14.85
C SER A 431 6.35 -7.16 15.08
N LEU A 432 5.66 -8.29 15.20
CA LEU A 432 6.24 -9.61 15.33
C LEU A 432 5.62 -10.48 14.26
N SER A 433 6.45 -11.08 13.42
CA SER A 433 6.01 -11.93 12.34
C SER A 433 6.80 -13.23 12.32
N TYR A 434 6.13 -14.32 12.04
CA TYR A 434 6.71 -15.65 11.94
C TYR A 434 6.17 -16.36 10.71
N PHE A 435 7.08 -16.94 9.93
CA PHE A 435 6.77 -17.82 8.81
C PHE A 435 7.16 -19.25 9.15
N ARG A 436 6.22 -20.16 9.02
CA ARG A 436 6.44 -21.59 9.10
C ARG A 436 6.44 -22.17 7.69
N ALA A 437 7.59 -22.65 7.24
CA ALA A 437 7.71 -23.26 5.92
C ALA A 437 6.83 -24.50 5.79
N GLY A 438 6.23 -24.65 4.61
CA GLY A 438 5.44 -25.81 4.21
C GLY A 438 6.27 -26.86 3.50
N SER A 439 5.61 -27.70 2.71
CA SER A 439 6.24 -28.79 1.95
C SER A 439 6.54 -28.43 0.50
N ALA A 440 6.11 -27.27 0.01
CA ALA A 440 6.21 -26.91 -1.41
C ALA A 440 7.65 -26.84 -1.91
N VAL A 441 8.58 -26.40 -1.08
CA VAL A 441 9.99 -26.27 -1.41
C VAL A 441 10.83 -26.98 -0.38
N ARG A 442 11.65 -27.95 -0.83
CA ARG A 442 12.60 -28.64 0.05
C ARG A 442 13.76 -27.69 0.37
N GLY A 443 13.99 -27.44 1.65
CA GLY A 443 15.05 -26.53 2.11
C GLY A 443 14.57 -25.10 2.38
N LEU A 444 13.28 -24.82 2.19
CA LEU A 444 12.68 -23.61 2.73
C LEU A 444 12.56 -23.76 4.25
N ASP A 445 13.25 -22.93 5.00
CA ASP A 445 13.26 -22.94 6.45
C ASP A 445 12.24 -21.95 7.04
N ASN A 446 11.93 -22.15 8.32
CA ASN A 446 11.12 -21.21 9.08
C ASN A 446 11.87 -19.89 9.24
N ASP A 447 11.13 -18.79 9.18
CA ASP A 447 11.69 -17.46 9.27
C ASP A 447 10.89 -16.57 10.25
N TYR A 448 11.46 -15.48 10.72
CA TYR A 448 10.77 -14.54 11.59
C TYR A 448 11.35 -13.13 11.50
N GLN A 449 10.54 -12.15 11.82
CA GLN A 449 10.97 -10.77 11.99
C GLN A 449 10.32 -10.17 13.22
N ALA A 450 11.11 -9.44 14.00
CA ALA A 450 10.63 -8.60 15.07
C ALA A 450 11.09 -7.17 14.82
N SER A 451 10.18 -6.21 14.81
CA SER A 451 10.52 -4.80 14.62
C SER A 451 9.80 -3.90 15.63
N PHE A 452 10.43 -2.79 15.92
CA PHE A 452 9.88 -1.72 16.74
C PHE A 452 10.10 -0.39 16.03
N GLY A 453 9.04 0.43 15.96
CA GLY A 453 9.06 1.76 15.36
C GLY A 453 8.54 2.83 16.31
N LEU A 454 9.11 4.03 16.21
CA LEU A 454 8.60 5.25 16.83
C LEU A 454 8.38 6.28 15.73
N VAL A 455 7.20 6.89 15.73
CA VAL A 455 6.84 7.96 14.81
C VAL A 455 6.58 9.24 15.61
N LEU A 456 7.31 10.28 15.27
CA LEU A 456 7.15 11.62 15.83
C LEU A 456 6.61 12.53 14.74
N ARG A 457 5.53 13.25 15.02
CA ARG A 457 4.94 14.27 14.12
C ARG A 457 4.86 15.61 14.83
N TYR A 458 5.24 16.71 14.14
CA TYR A 458 5.20 18.07 14.65
C TYR A 458 5.14 19.11 13.53
#